data_b18d7e89dd637e5097cea6677a588e62
#
_entry.id   b18d7e89dd637e5097cea6677a588e62
#
_cell.length_a   1.000
_cell.length_b   1.000
_cell.length_c   1.000
_cell.angle_alpha   90.00
_cell.angle_beta   90.00
_cell.angle_gamma   90.00
#
_symmetry.space_group_name_H-M   'P 1'
#
loop_
_entity.id
_entity.type
_entity.pdbx_description
1 polymer ?
#
loop_
_entity_poly.entity_id
_entity_poly.type
_entity_poly.pdbx_seq_one_letter_code
_entity_poly.pdbx_strand_id
1 'polypeptide(L)'
;MSQLTITDLTKSFNDDNVVDSVSFSVEKGEIVCLLGPSGCGKTTLLRLLAGLEQFDSGKIIFEDSDLSKTPASKRNFGLMFQNLSLFPHMNVFENIAFGLKMKNFSNQHIDTEVSNLLTMVGLKGYSKRDVNELSGGQQQRIALARAIAPSPTLLMLDEPLGSLDSNLRNSLQIQIRDIVKKIGVTSIYVTHDRNEALSIADKIVLMNNGKIIQIGTPNEVFQSPANIFAAEFLGHQNIISGQLKSNSNNISFDCEFGKVILSNKITYDLADNSIIIDTRGISLFTKNEADNIESTDNLYECTIIGKSFKERAYEFKIQVNSQILIASFQPNYWGETPVLDIGQKAYAKINSEFIYGF
;
A
#
# COMPACT_ATOMS: atom_id res chain seq x y z
N MET A 1 -6.08 17.91 14.34
CA MET A 1 -6.47 17.16 15.55
C MET A 1 -6.93 15.80 15.12
N SER A 2 -6.39 14.73 15.71
CA SER A 2 -6.75 13.35 15.35
C SER A 2 -8.23 13.09 15.63
N GLN A 3 -8.92 12.52 14.66
CA GLN A 3 -10.33 12.14 14.81
C GLN A 3 -10.49 10.76 15.43
N LEU A 4 -9.55 9.83 15.14
CA LEU A 4 -9.50 8.50 15.74
C LEU A 4 -8.11 8.28 16.35
N THR A 5 -8.06 7.83 17.59
CA THR A 5 -6.81 7.46 18.27
C THR A 5 -6.94 6.06 18.86
N ILE A 6 -5.99 5.20 18.51
CA ILE A 6 -5.85 3.85 19.01
C ILE A 6 -4.60 3.80 19.88
N THR A 7 -4.72 3.23 21.09
CA THR A 7 -3.60 3.13 22.02
C THR A 7 -3.49 1.72 22.56
N ASP A 8 -2.35 1.09 22.35
CA ASP A 8 -1.95 -0.24 22.87
C ASP A 8 -3.02 -1.32 22.71
N LEU A 9 -3.72 -1.29 21.55
CA LEU A 9 -4.81 -2.21 21.28
C LEU A 9 -4.27 -3.62 21.09
N THR A 10 -4.79 -4.57 21.89
CA THR A 10 -4.36 -5.96 21.87
C THR A 10 -5.55 -6.90 21.76
N LYS A 11 -5.42 -7.93 20.92
CA LYS A 11 -6.38 -9.02 20.76
C LYS A 11 -5.68 -10.33 20.55
N SER A 12 -6.01 -11.32 21.37
CA SER A 12 -5.52 -12.69 21.27
C SER A 12 -6.65 -13.65 20.94
N PHE A 13 -6.34 -14.72 20.24
CA PHE A 13 -7.17 -15.89 20.06
C PHE A 13 -6.31 -17.13 20.39
N ASN A 14 -6.78 -17.97 21.33
CA ASN A 14 -6.09 -19.20 21.73
C ASN A 14 -4.57 -18.99 22.00
N ASP A 15 -4.23 -17.99 22.80
CA ASP A 15 -2.86 -17.59 23.18
C ASP A 15 -2.02 -16.94 22.06
N ASP A 16 -2.53 -16.83 20.84
CA ASP A 16 -1.86 -16.12 19.76
C ASP A 16 -2.31 -14.66 19.70
N ASN A 17 -1.37 -13.71 19.82
CA ASN A 17 -1.62 -12.28 19.69
C ASN A 17 -1.80 -11.93 18.20
N VAL A 18 -3.06 -11.82 17.76
CA VAL A 18 -3.40 -11.44 16.36
C VAL A 18 -3.30 -9.93 16.16
N VAL A 19 -3.53 -9.15 17.23
CA VAL A 19 -3.23 -7.71 17.29
C VAL A 19 -2.47 -7.50 18.58
N ASP A 20 -1.25 -6.93 18.52
CA ASP A 20 -0.32 -6.84 19.63
C ASP A 20 0.14 -5.39 19.82
N SER A 21 -0.43 -4.75 20.85
CA SER A 21 -0.06 -3.38 21.30
C SER A 21 -0.05 -2.34 20.16
N VAL A 22 -1.09 -2.39 19.31
CA VAL A 22 -1.20 -1.51 18.14
C VAL A 22 -1.61 -0.11 18.55
N SER A 23 -0.81 0.91 18.17
CA SER A 23 -1.07 2.32 18.45
C SER A 23 -0.88 3.18 17.20
N PHE A 24 -1.90 3.94 16.79
CA PHE A 24 -1.82 4.94 15.72
C PHE A 24 -2.99 5.92 15.79
N SER A 25 -2.91 6.98 14.99
CA SER A 25 -3.97 7.99 14.89
C SER A 25 -4.36 8.27 13.45
N VAL A 26 -5.61 8.70 13.26
CA VAL A 26 -6.19 9.09 11.97
C VAL A 26 -6.72 10.51 12.09
N GLU A 27 -6.26 11.40 11.21
CA GLU A 27 -6.74 12.78 11.14
C GLU A 27 -8.08 12.86 10.39
N LYS A 28 -8.83 13.95 10.62
CA LYS A 28 -10.12 14.15 9.95
C LYS A 28 -9.94 14.25 8.42
N GLY A 29 -10.72 13.46 7.66
CA GLY A 29 -10.67 13.39 6.20
C GLY A 29 -9.42 12.69 5.65
N GLU A 30 -8.60 12.08 6.52
CA GLU A 30 -7.44 11.28 6.13
C GLU A 30 -7.86 9.87 5.70
N ILE A 31 -7.18 9.33 4.69
CA ILE A 31 -7.27 7.93 4.29
C ILE A 31 -6.03 7.22 4.85
N VAL A 32 -6.22 6.44 5.91
CA VAL A 32 -5.17 5.58 6.47
C VAL A 32 -5.29 4.18 5.89
N CYS A 33 -4.21 3.69 5.30
CA CYS A 33 -4.16 2.34 4.77
C CYS A 33 -3.45 1.39 5.75
N LEU A 34 -4.15 0.33 6.17
CA LEU A 34 -3.57 -0.81 6.88
C LEU A 34 -3.01 -1.77 5.83
N LEU A 35 -1.70 -1.85 5.73
CA LEU A 35 -0.96 -2.62 4.75
C LEU A 35 -0.19 -3.77 5.43
N GLY A 36 -0.06 -4.91 4.77
CA GLY A 36 0.74 -6.05 5.28
C GLY A 36 0.29 -7.38 4.69
N PRO A 37 1.03 -8.47 4.93
CA PRO A 37 0.72 -9.80 4.41
C PRO A 37 -0.63 -10.32 4.90
N SER A 38 -1.18 -11.31 4.20
CA SER A 38 -2.39 -11.99 4.63
C SER A 38 -2.18 -12.64 6.00
N GLY A 39 -3.17 -12.54 6.89
CA GLY A 39 -3.10 -13.10 8.24
C GLY A 39 -2.35 -12.26 9.29
N CYS A 40 -1.80 -11.08 8.95
CA CYS A 40 -1.07 -10.26 9.92
C CYS A 40 -1.95 -9.44 10.89
N GLY A 41 -3.28 -9.63 10.90
CA GLY A 41 -4.17 -9.01 11.89
C GLY A 41 -4.99 -7.81 11.38
N LYS A 42 -4.85 -7.34 10.14
CA LYS A 42 -5.55 -6.14 9.59
C LYS A 42 -7.07 -6.19 9.68
N THR A 43 -7.69 -7.26 9.19
CA THR A 43 -9.15 -7.47 9.24
C THR A 43 -9.64 -7.59 10.69
N THR A 44 -8.86 -8.23 11.57
CA THR A 44 -9.17 -8.30 13.01
C THR A 44 -9.15 -6.90 13.61
N LEU A 45 -8.10 -6.12 13.36
CA LEU A 45 -8.01 -4.73 13.81
C LEU A 45 -9.20 -3.90 13.30
N LEU A 46 -9.58 -4.05 12.02
CA LEU A 46 -10.75 -3.37 11.47
C LEU A 46 -12.06 -3.76 12.19
N ARG A 47 -12.25 -5.06 12.53
CA ARG A 47 -13.41 -5.54 13.28
C ARG A 47 -13.46 -4.99 14.70
N LEU A 48 -12.31 -4.88 15.38
CA LEU A 48 -12.20 -4.23 16.69
C LEU A 48 -12.62 -2.76 16.62
N LEU A 49 -12.13 -2.02 15.61
CA LEU A 49 -12.51 -0.63 15.38
C LEU A 49 -14.00 -0.48 15.05
N ALA A 50 -14.56 -1.40 14.29
CA ALA A 50 -16.00 -1.44 14.00
C ALA A 50 -16.87 -1.79 15.21
N GLY A 51 -16.30 -2.35 16.29
CA GLY A 51 -17.04 -2.86 17.43
C GLY A 51 -17.77 -4.17 17.17
N LEU A 52 -17.32 -4.92 16.15
CA LEU A 52 -17.81 -6.27 15.81
C LEU A 52 -17.07 -7.35 16.58
N GLU A 53 -15.94 -7.02 17.17
CA GLU A 53 -15.11 -7.88 18.00
C GLU A 53 -14.68 -7.11 19.25
N GLN A 54 -14.45 -7.80 20.36
CA GLN A 54 -13.94 -7.20 21.59
C GLN A 54 -12.42 -7.39 21.68
N PHE A 55 -11.73 -6.34 22.08
CA PHE A 55 -10.28 -6.39 22.35
C PHE A 55 -10.03 -6.74 23.83
N ASP A 56 -8.83 -7.23 24.11
CA ASP A 56 -8.45 -7.69 25.45
C ASP A 56 -7.88 -6.54 26.28
N SER A 57 -7.12 -5.62 25.64
CA SER A 57 -6.59 -4.43 26.30
C SER A 57 -6.39 -3.29 25.29
N GLY A 58 -6.16 -2.09 25.81
CA GLY A 58 -5.96 -0.88 25.02
C GLY A 58 -7.17 0.04 25.02
N LYS A 59 -7.16 1.04 24.12
CA LYS A 59 -8.19 2.07 24.07
C LYS A 59 -8.45 2.54 22.62
N ILE A 60 -9.72 2.86 22.33
CA ILE A 60 -10.17 3.46 21.08
C ILE A 60 -10.92 4.75 21.42
N ILE A 61 -10.37 5.89 20.98
CA ILE A 61 -10.99 7.22 21.16
C ILE A 61 -11.38 7.76 19.78
N PHE A 62 -12.62 8.19 19.62
CA PHE A 62 -13.13 8.84 18.43
C PHE A 62 -13.81 10.16 18.83
N GLU A 63 -13.34 11.30 18.29
CA GLU A 63 -13.84 12.64 18.61
C GLU A 63 -14.02 12.85 20.13
N ASP A 64 -12.96 12.60 20.90
CA ASP A 64 -12.89 12.68 22.36
C ASP A 64 -13.78 11.67 23.13
N SER A 65 -14.50 10.81 22.44
CA SER A 65 -15.35 9.78 23.03
C SER A 65 -14.65 8.43 23.08
N ASP A 66 -14.64 7.79 24.24
CA ASP A 66 -14.14 6.42 24.40
C ASP A 66 -15.15 5.42 23.83
N LEU A 67 -14.75 4.72 22.75
CA LEU A 67 -15.58 3.72 22.08
C LEU A 67 -15.37 2.29 22.61
N SER A 68 -14.52 2.08 23.61
CA SER A 68 -14.12 0.75 24.09
C SER A 68 -15.31 -0.15 24.46
N LYS A 69 -16.38 0.44 24.97
CA LYS A 69 -17.63 -0.27 25.35
C LYS A 69 -18.81 0.03 24.43
N THR A 70 -18.61 0.81 23.36
CA THR A 70 -19.68 1.23 22.45
C THR A 70 -19.93 0.14 21.40
N PRO A 71 -21.14 -0.43 21.33
CA PRO A 71 -21.45 -1.46 20.33
C PRO A 71 -21.45 -0.89 18.92
N ALA A 72 -21.18 -1.73 17.92
CA ALA A 72 -21.08 -1.36 16.51
C ALA A 72 -22.28 -0.51 16.02
N SER A 73 -23.49 -0.85 16.41
CA SER A 73 -24.73 -0.14 16.00
C SER A 73 -24.80 1.33 16.45
N LYS A 74 -23.99 1.73 17.44
CA LYS A 74 -23.94 3.09 17.98
C LYS A 74 -22.71 3.89 17.52
N ARG A 75 -21.76 3.27 16.81
CA ARG A 75 -20.53 3.96 16.36
C ARG A 75 -20.73 4.87 15.15
N ASN A 76 -21.82 4.72 14.42
CA ASN A 76 -22.09 5.42 13.15
C ASN A 76 -20.96 5.27 12.12
N PHE A 77 -20.33 4.12 12.05
CA PHE A 77 -19.28 3.80 11.10
C PHE A 77 -19.84 3.06 9.89
N GLY A 78 -19.33 3.36 8.70
CA GLY A 78 -19.63 2.63 7.47
C GLY A 78 -18.60 1.51 7.28
N LEU A 79 -19.05 0.31 6.96
CA LEU A 79 -18.17 -0.83 6.73
C LEU A 79 -18.50 -1.49 5.39
N MET A 80 -17.48 -1.67 4.55
CA MET A 80 -17.53 -2.49 3.36
C MET A 80 -16.69 -3.74 3.61
N PHE A 81 -17.33 -4.89 3.58
CA PHE A 81 -16.68 -6.19 3.80
C PHE A 81 -15.99 -6.69 2.53
N GLN A 82 -14.97 -7.53 2.69
CA GLN A 82 -14.22 -8.15 1.60
C GLN A 82 -15.11 -8.92 0.60
N ASN A 83 -16.14 -9.62 1.08
CA ASN A 83 -17.12 -10.34 0.26
C ASN A 83 -18.28 -9.45 -0.20
N LEU A 84 -18.15 -8.12 -0.11
CA LEU A 84 -19.14 -7.08 -0.41
C LEU A 84 -20.44 -7.20 0.40
N SER A 85 -20.85 -8.38 0.79
CA SER A 85 -22.06 -8.69 1.58
C SER A 85 -23.33 -7.96 1.09
N LEU A 86 -23.48 -7.82 -0.24
CA LEU A 86 -24.71 -7.28 -0.81
C LEU A 86 -25.88 -8.22 -0.50
N PHE A 87 -27.05 -7.66 -0.27
CA PHE A 87 -28.26 -8.43 -0.02
C PHE A 87 -28.80 -9.01 -1.35
N PRO A 88 -28.67 -10.32 -1.60
CA PRO A 88 -28.96 -10.90 -2.92
C PRO A 88 -30.43 -10.91 -3.29
N HIS A 89 -31.32 -10.73 -2.32
CA HIS A 89 -32.78 -10.68 -2.49
C HIS A 89 -33.31 -9.24 -2.64
N MET A 90 -32.41 -8.24 -2.67
CA MET A 90 -32.71 -6.83 -2.83
C MET A 90 -32.10 -6.31 -4.12
N ASN A 91 -32.81 -5.41 -4.80
CA ASN A 91 -32.28 -4.68 -5.94
C ASN A 91 -31.23 -3.63 -5.52
N VAL A 92 -30.63 -2.93 -6.48
CA VAL A 92 -29.60 -1.91 -6.26
C VAL A 92 -30.10 -0.78 -5.35
N PHE A 93 -31.31 -0.27 -5.61
CA PHE A 93 -31.92 0.78 -4.78
C PHE A 93 -32.07 0.33 -3.33
N GLU A 94 -32.63 -0.85 -3.12
CA GLU A 94 -32.91 -1.38 -1.79
C GLU A 94 -31.61 -1.64 -0.98
N ASN A 95 -30.57 -2.12 -1.66
CA ASN A 95 -29.25 -2.29 -1.04
C ASN A 95 -28.68 -0.96 -0.51
N ILE A 96 -28.69 0.10 -1.34
CA ILE A 96 -28.18 1.43 -0.95
C ILE A 96 -29.09 2.07 0.10
N ALA A 97 -30.41 1.97 -0.07
CA ALA A 97 -31.40 2.56 0.81
C ALA A 97 -31.45 1.91 2.21
N PHE A 98 -30.90 0.70 2.36
CA PHE A 98 -31.06 -0.09 3.60
C PHE A 98 -30.65 0.68 4.86
N GLY A 99 -29.44 1.26 4.87
CA GLY A 99 -28.95 2.03 6.02
C GLY A 99 -29.74 3.31 6.28
N LEU A 100 -30.24 3.96 5.22
CA LEU A 100 -31.09 5.15 5.33
C LEU A 100 -32.44 4.81 5.96
N LYS A 101 -33.06 3.69 5.55
CA LYS A 101 -34.30 3.18 6.15
C LYS A 101 -34.14 2.87 7.64
N MET A 102 -33.02 2.24 8.03
CA MET A 102 -32.71 1.94 9.44
C MET A 102 -32.54 3.22 10.29
N LYS A 103 -32.12 4.32 9.69
CA LYS A 103 -32.05 5.66 10.32
C LYS A 103 -33.36 6.44 10.25
N ASN A 104 -34.44 5.86 9.74
CA ASN A 104 -35.78 6.45 9.62
C ASN A 104 -35.81 7.76 8.77
N PHE A 105 -34.97 7.88 7.73
CA PHE A 105 -35.04 8.97 6.79
C PHE A 105 -36.36 8.91 5.98
N SER A 106 -36.85 10.06 5.52
CA SER A 106 -38.05 10.12 4.69
C SER A 106 -37.84 9.49 3.31
N ASN A 107 -38.87 8.91 2.70
CA ASN A 107 -38.77 8.30 1.38
C ASN A 107 -38.23 9.28 0.32
N GLN A 108 -38.63 10.55 0.35
CA GLN A 108 -38.13 11.57 -0.56
C GLN A 108 -36.63 11.81 -0.40
N HIS A 109 -36.11 11.81 0.84
CA HIS A 109 -34.67 11.92 1.10
C HIS A 109 -33.95 10.69 0.60
N ILE A 110 -34.47 9.49 0.85
CA ILE A 110 -33.88 8.21 0.39
C ILE A 110 -33.79 8.20 -1.13
N ASP A 111 -34.85 8.54 -1.86
CA ASP A 111 -34.86 8.57 -3.33
C ASP A 111 -33.81 9.52 -3.89
N THR A 112 -33.69 10.72 -3.29
CA THR A 112 -32.71 11.72 -3.71
C THR A 112 -31.28 11.23 -3.44
N GLU A 113 -30.99 10.72 -2.25
CA GLU A 113 -29.67 10.30 -1.83
C GLU A 113 -29.19 9.09 -2.63
N VAL A 114 -30.04 8.07 -2.84
CA VAL A 114 -29.73 6.92 -3.68
C VAL A 114 -29.42 7.34 -5.12
N SER A 115 -30.20 8.29 -5.68
CA SER A 115 -29.94 8.80 -7.04
C SER A 115 -28.58 9.53 -7.14
N ASN A 116 -28.24 10.34 -6.13
CA ASN A 116 -26.98 11.06 -6.04
C ASN A 116 -25.81 10.08 -5.94
N LEU A 117 -25.91 9.09 -5.06
CA LEU A 117 -24.87 8.06 -4.87
C LEU A 117 -24.67 7.22 -6.13
N LEU A 118 -25.76 6.79 -6.80
CA LEU A 118 -25.66 6.07 -8.07
C LEU A 118 -24.97 6.91 -9.16
N THR A 119 -25.23 8.21 -9.19
CA THR A 119 -24.53 9.11 -10.11
C THR A 119 -23.05 9.24 -9.74
N MET A 120 -22.74 9.36 -8.45
CA MET A 120 -21.39 9.49 -7.93
C MET A 120 -20.52 8.27 -8.24
N VAL A 121 -21.08 7.05 -8.11
CA VAL A 121 -20.36 5.80 -8.42
C VAL A 121 -20.43 5.41 -9.90
N GLY A 122 -20.99 6.28 -10.78
CA GLY A 122 -21.06 6.06 -12.23
C GLY A 122 -22.07 4.98 -12.66
N LEU A 123 -23.11 4.73 -11.86
CA LEU A 123 -24.14 3.72 -12.12
C LEU A 123 -25.55 4.34 -12.20
N LYS A 124 -25.63 5.56 -12.78
CA LYS A 124 -26.92 6.22 -13.03
C LYS A 124 -27.86 5.30 -13.83
N GLY A 125 -29.10 5.15 -13.39
CA GLY A 125 -30.12 4.33 -14.06
C GLY A 125 -30.14 2.85 -13.64
N TYR A 126 -29.24 2.42 -12.72
CA TYR A 126 -29.17 1.02 -12.27
C TYR A 126 -30.11 0.69 -11.09
N SER A 127 -30.84 1.65 -10.59
CA SER A 127 -31.67 1.58 -9.37
C SER A 127 -32.53 0.31 -9.25
N LYS A 128 -33.18 -0.11 -10.35
CA LYS A 128 -34.09 -1.27 -10.38
C LYS A 128 -33.43 -2.60 -10.73
N ARG A 129 -32.13 -2.62 -11.01
CA ARG A 129 -31.43 -3.87 -11.41
C ARG A 129 -31.25 -4.80 -10.23
N ASP A 130 -31.27 -6.08 -10.50
CA ASP A 130 -30.87 -7.11 -9.54
C ASP A 130 -29.34 -7.02 -9.33
N VAL A 131 -28.89 -7.13 -8.09
CA VAL A 131 -27.44 -7.09 -7.77
C VAL A 131 -26.68 -8.27 -8.33
N ASN A 132 -27.36 -9.41 -8.58
CA ASN A 132 -26.76 -10.61 -9.15
C ASN A 132 -26.48 -10.48 -10.65
N GLU A 133 -27.12 -9.53 -11.35
CA GLU A 133 -26.88 -9.22 -12.77
C GLU A 133 -25.68 -8.29 -12.98
N LEU A 134 -25.09 -7.78 -11.91
CA LEU A 134 -23.99 -6.83 -11.96
C LEU A 134 -22.64 -7.52 -12.09
N SER A 135 -21.72 -6.91 -12.85
CA SER A 135 -20.31 -7.32 -12.82
C SER A 135 -19.68 -7.06 -11.42
N GLY A 136 -18.60 -7.77 -11.10
CA GLY A 136 -17.91 -7.63 -9.82
C GLY A 136 -17.55 -6.17 -9.49
N GLY A 137 -17.03 -5.40 -10.45
CA GLY A 137 -16.74 -3.97 -10.25
C GLY A 137 -18.00 -3.11 -10.05
N GLN A 138 -19.13 -3.45 -10.67
CA GLN A 138 -20.41 -2.77 -10.41
C GLN A 138 -20.92 -3.10 -9.01
N GLN A 139 -20.83 -4.35 -8.58
CA GLN A 139 -21.19 -4.77 -7.23
C GLN A 139 -20.36 -4.04 -6.16
N GLN A 140 -19.06 -3.86 -6.40
CA GLN A 140 -18.19 -3.09 -5.48
C GLN A 140 -18.62 -1.64 -5.36
N ARG A 141 -18.95 -0.98 -6.48
CA ARG A 141 -19.45 0.40 -6.45
C ARG A 141 -20.78 0.52 -5.70
N ILE A 142 -21.67 -0.48 -5.81
CA ILE A 142 -22.91 -0.51 -5.03
C ILE A 142 -22.62 -0.75 -3.54
N ALA A 143 -21.69 -1.64 -3.19
CA ALA A 143 -21.29 -1.88 -1.81
C ALA A 143 -20.68 -0.62 -1.17
N LEU A 144 -19.83 0.11 -1.93
CA LEU A 144 -19.31 1.41 -1.51
C LEU A 144 -20.43 2.43 -1.29
N ALA A 145 -21.34 2.58 -2.27
CA ALA A 145 -22.50 3.50 -2.15
C ALA A 145 -23.35 3.16 -0.92
N ARG A 146 -23.60 1.87 -0.66
CA ARG A 146 -24.34 1.40 0.53
C ARG A 146 -23.62 1.77 1.83
N ALA A 147 -22.30 1.63 1.88
CA ALA A 147 -21.51 1.98 3.08
C ALA A 147 -21.51 3.48 3.35
N ILE A 148 -21.55 4.30 2.30
CA ILE A 148 -21.55 5.78 2.38
C ILE A 148 -22.94 6.34 2.66
N ALA A 149 -24.00 5.71 2.15
CA ALA A 149 -25.38 6.24 2.19
C ALA A 149 -25.83 6.75 3.57
N PRO A 150 -25.54 6.06 4.69
CA PRO A 150 -25.93 6.55 6.02
C PRO A 150 -25.12 7.76 6.52
N SER A 151 -24.26 8.36 5.70
CA SER A 151 -23.35 9.46 6.07
C SER A 151 -22.52 9.08 7.31
N PRO A 152 -21.64 8.08 7.20
CA PRO A 152 -20.84 7.64 8.34
C PRO A 152 -19.80 8.68 8.73
N THR A 153 -19.41 8.69 10.01
CA THR A 153 -18.32 9.53 10.53
C THR A 153 -16.94 8.93 10.26
N LEU A 154 -16.86 7.61 10.09
CA LEU A 154 -15.68 6.85 9.68
C LEU A 154 -16.10 5.80 8.66
N LEU A 155 -15.38 5.72 7.54
CA LEU A 155 -15.57 4.71 6.51
C LEU A 155 -14.45 3.67 6.59
N MET A 156 -14.81 2.40 6.69
CA MET A 156 -13.87 1.28 6.75
C MET A 156 -14.08 0.37 5.52
N LEU A 157 -13.01 0.09 4.80
CA LEU A 157 -13.02 -0.69 3.57
C LEU A 157 -12.07 -1.89 3.74
N ASP A 158 -12.62 -3.10 3.82
CA ASP A 158 -11.84 -4.34 4.01
C ASP A 158 -11.60 -5.00 2.65
N GLU A 159 -10.38 -4.90 2.12
CA GLU A 159 -9.94 -5.45 0.83
C GLU A 159 -10.94 -5.19 -0.32
N PRO A 160 -11.36 -3.94 -0.54
CA PRO A 160 -12.49 -3.64 -1.42
C PRO A 160 -12.26 -3.99 -2.89
N LEU A 161 -11.02 -4.28 -3.32
CA LEU A 161 -10.64 -4.55 -4.70
C LEU A 161 -10.05 -5.96 -4.91
N GLY A 162 -10.02 -6.80 -3.87
CA GLY A 162 -9.30 -8.09 -3.87
C GLY A 162 -9.75 -9.11 -4.93
N SER A 163 -10.99 -9.05 -5.41
CA SER A 163 -11.56 -10.03 -6.35
C SER A 163 -11.53 -9.62 -7.82
N LEU A 164 -10.88 -8.48 -8.17
CA LEU A 164 -10.90 -7.93 -9.54
C LEU A 164 -9.62 -8.22 -10.33
N ASP A 165 -9.76 -8.20 -11.67
CA ASP A 165 -8.63 -8.14 -12.58
C ASP A 165 -7.82 -6.84 -12.43
N SER A 166 -6.53 -6.85 -12.84
CA SER A 166 -5.60 -5.75 -12.62
C SER A 166 -6.00 -4.43 -13.29
N ASN A 167 -6.57 -4.48 -14.49
CA ASN A 167 -6.94 -3.26 -15.24
C ASN A 167 -8.13 -2.55 -14.60
N LEU A 168 -9.15 -3.34 -14.23
CA LEU A 168 -10.34 -2.82 -13.56
C LEU A 168 -10.00 -2.32 -12.15
N ARG A 169 -9.10 -3.03 -11.44
CA ARG A 169 -8.61 -2.66 -10.12
C ARG A 169 -7.99 -1.25 -10.11
N ASN A 170 -7.05 -0.96 -11.01
CA ASN A 170 -6.38 0.33 -11.08
C ASN A 170 -7.36 1.49 -11.32
N SER A 171 -8.35 1.30 -12.21
CA SER A 171 -9.36 2.33 -12.48
C SER A 171 -10.30 2.58 -11.29
N LEU A 172 -10.72 1.52 -10.61
CA LEU A 172 -11.60 1.62 -9.45
C LEU A 172 -10.89 2.20 -8.23
N GLN A 173 -9.61 1.91 -8.06
CA GLN A 173 -8.76 2.45 -7.00
C GLN A 173 -8.77 3.99 -7.01
N ILE A 174 -8.51 4.60 -8.18
CA ILE A 174 -8.55 6.06 -8.35
C ILE A 174 -9.95 6.57 -8.03
N GLN A 175 -11.00 5.92 -8.55
CA GLN A 175 -12.39 6.33 -8.31
C GLN A 175 -12.77 6.27 -6.84
N ILE A 176 -12.38 5.22 -6.10
CA ILE A 176 -12.64 5.12 -4.65
C ILE A 176 -11.97 6.27 -3.92
N ARG A 177 -10.69 6.55 -4.19
CA ARG A 177 -9.99 7.68 -3.59
C ARG A 177 -10.71 9.01 -3.87
N ASP A 178 -11.07 9.27 -5.12
CA ASP A 178 -11.76 10.50 -5.52
C ASP A 178 -13.12 10.66 -4.83
N ILE A 179 -13.90 9.58 -4.74
CA ILE A 179 -15.19 9.57 -4.04
C ILE A 179 -15.00 9.88 -2.55
N VAL A 180 -14.09 9.17 -1.88
CA VAL A 180 -13.82 9.34 -0.44
C VAL A 180 -13.34 10.76 -0.14
N LYS A 181 -12.41 11.29 -0.96
CA LYS A 181 -11.90 12.67 -0.82
C LYS A 181 -12.95 13.72 -1.10
N LYS A 182 -13.80 13.52 -2.10
CA LYS A 182 -14.89 14.43 -2.42
C LYS A 182 -15.93 14.54 -1.31
N ILE A 183 -16.22 13.42 -0.63
CA ILE A 183 -17.15 13.39 0.51
C ILE A 183 -16.48 13.94 1.78
N GLY A 184 -15.14 13.86 1.87
CA GLY A 184 -14.36 14.32 3.01
C GLY A 184 -14.48 13.41 4.24
N VAL A 185 -14.91 12.15 4.06
CA VAL A 185 -15.05 11.19 5.15
C VAL A 185 -13.69 10.62 5.54
N THR A 186 -13.41 10.56 6.84
CA THR A 186 -12.23 9.86 7.38
C THR A 186 -12.33 8.37 7.08
N SER A 187 -11.24 7.76 6.63
CA SER A 187 -11.32 6.39 6.13
C SER A 187 -10.15 5.51 6.57
N ILE A 188 -10.45 4.25 6.86
CA ILE A 188 -9.47 3.17 7.04
C ILE A 188 -9.64 2.21 5.87
N TYR A 189 -8.58 2.01 5.12
CA TYR A 189 -8.52 1.13 3.96
C TYR A 189 -7.61 -0.05 4.26
N VAL A 190 -8.08 -1.27 4.13
CA VAL A 190 -7.30 -2.49 4.35
C VAL A 190 -6.93 -3.11 3.02
N THR A 191 -5.68 -3.43 2.82
CA THR A 191 -5.20 -4.18 1.66
C THR A 191 -3.92 -4.97 1.97
N HIS A 192 -3.63 -5.96 1.16
CA HIS A 192 -2.33 -6.62 1.08
C HIS A 192 -1.55 -6.21 -0.19
N ASP A 193 -2.15 -5.40 -1.06
CA ASP A 193 -1.51 -4.92 -2.30
C ASP A 193 -0.81 -3.58 -2.03
N ARG A 194 0.52 -3.59 -2.17
CA ARG A 194 1.36 -2.40 -1.98
C ARG A 194 1.03 -1.26 -2.94
N ASN A 195 0.68 -1.59 -4.20
CA ASN A 195 0.37 -0.59 -5.21
C ASN A 195 -0.94 0.13 -4.88
N GLU A 196 -1.93 -0.60 -4.34
CA GLU A 196 -3.15 0.00 -3.81
C GLU A 196 -2.83 0.97 -2.67
N ALA A 197 -2.08 0.52 -1.67
CA ALA A 197 -1.73 1.34 -0.52
C ALA A 197 -0.98 2.61 -0.92
N LEU A 198 0.05 2.49 -1.76
CA LEU A 198 0.87 3.62 -2.23
C LEU A 198 0.06 4.65 -3.03
N SER A 199 -0.99 4.22 -3.74
CA SER A 199 -1.80 5.12 -4.59
C SER A 199 -2.96 5.76 -3.84
N ILE A 200 -3.58 5.04 -2.87
CA ILE A 200 -4.84 5.48 -2.25
C ILE A 200 -4.64 6.22 -0.94
N ALA A 201 -3.60 5.87 -0.18
CA ALA A 201 -3.41 6.36 1.17
C ALA A 201 -2.86 7.79 1.24
N ASP A 202 -3.21 8.50 2.30
CA ASP A 202 -2.47 9.68 2.78
C ASP A 202 -1.42 9.24 3.81
N LYS A 203 -1.73 8.17 4.58
CA LYS A 203 -0.84 7.54 5.57
C LYS A 203 -0.95 6.02 5.47
N ILE A 204 0.17 5.35 5.55
CA ILE A 204 0.28 3.89 5.60
C ILE A 204 0.65 3.46 7.01
N VAL A 205 -0.03 2.44 7.51
CA VAL A 205 0.30 1.68 8.71
C VAL A 205 0.69 0.28 8.24
N LEU A 206 1.99 0.01 8.14
CA LEU A 206 2.51 -1.29 7.74
C LEU A 206 2.51 -2.23 8.92
N MET A 207 1.85 -3.37 8.77
CA MET A 207 1.70 -4.39 9.82
C MET A 207 2.37 -5.70 9.45
N ASN A 208 2.92 -6.38 10.45
CA ASN A 208 3.38 -7.75 10.35
C ASN A 208 3.20 -8.46 11.69
N ASN A 209 2.72 -9.71 11.67
CA ASN A 209 2.56 -10.56 12.87
C ASN A 209 1.88 -9.83 14.04
N GLY A 210 0.77 -9.16 13.77
CA GLY A 210 -0.02 -8.44 14.78
C GLY A 210 0.54 -7.07 15.20
N LYS A 211 1.74 -6.69 14.77
CA LYS A 211 2.44 -5.46 15.18
C LYS A 211 2.52 -4.44 14.05
N ILE A 212 2.63 -3.17 14.42
CA ILE A 212 3.00 -2.11 13.50
C ILE A 212 4.52 -2.14 13.30
N ILE A 213 4.94 -2.19 12.05
CA ILE A 213 6.34 -2.14 11.65
C ILE A 213 6.74 -0.69 11.34
N GLN A 214 5.88 0.03 10.64
CA GLN A 214 6.15 1.41 10.23
C GLN A 214 4.85 2.18 10.01
N ILE A 215 4.89 3.48 10.32
CA ILE A 215 3.84 4.44 9.97
C ILE A 215 4.50 5.61 9.24
N GLY A 216 3.89 6.05 8.13
CA GLY A 216 4.36 7.21 7.38
C GLY A 216 3.50 7.50 6.17
N THR A 217 3.82 8.56 5.44
CA THR A 217 3.26 8.80 4.12
C THR A 217 3.69 7.70 3.13
N PRO A 218 2.96 7.49 2.03
CA PRO A 218 3.36 6.52 1.01
C PRO A 218 4.82 6.69 0.55
N ASN A 219 5.25 7.92 0.37
CA ASN A 219 6.61 8.23 -0.06
C ASN A 219 7.66 7.88 1.00
N GLU A 220 7.44 8.24 2.26
CA GLU A 220 8.34 7.90 3.38
C GLU A 220 8.48 6.40 3.56
N VAL A 221 7.34 5.68 3.59
CA VAL A 221 7.34 4.23 3.79
C VAL A 221 8.07 3.51 2.65
N PHE A 222 7.90 3.98 1.41
CA PHE A 222 8.56 3.38 0.24
C PHE A 222 10.05 3.74 0.16
N GLN A 223 10.44 5.01 0.38
CA GLN A 223 11.83 5.45 0.20
C GLN A 223 12.73 5.13 1.40
N SER A 224 12.15 5.05 2.59
CA SER A 224 12.88 4.79 3.84
C SER A 224 12.17 3.70 4.65
N PRO A 225 12.20 2.45 4.17
CA PRO A 225 11.59 1.34 4.91
C PRO A 225 12.32 1.13 6.25
N ALA A 226 11.56 0.81 7.30
CA ALA A 226 12.09 0.73 8.67
C ALA A 226 12.98 -0.49 8.92
N ASN A 227 12.90 -1.52 8.09
CA ASN A 227 13.71 -2.75 8.22
C ASN A 227 13.65 -3.58 6.91
N ILE A 228 14.41 -4.69 6.88
CA ILE A 228 14.46 -5.61 5.74
C ILE A 228 13.07 -6.12 5.35
N PHE A 229 12.23 -6.50 6.32
CA PHE A 229 10.87 -6.96 6.04
C PHE A 229 10.07 -5.88 5.28
N ALA A 230 10.11 -4.63 5.74
CA ALA A 230 9.41 -3.53 5.08
C ALA A 230 9.92 -3.34 3.64
N ALA A 231 11.23 -3.37 3.43
CA ALA A 231 11.85 -3.25 2.12
C ALA A 231 11.41 -4.37 1.16
N GLU A 232 11.49 -5.63 1.59
CA GLU A 232 11.07 -6.79 0.80
C GLU A 232 9.58 -6.74 0.48
N PHE A 233 8.74 -6.46 1.47
CA PHE A 233 7.29 -6.40 1.30
C PHE A 233 6.88 -5.29 0.32
N LEU A 234 7.54 -4.14 0.37
CA LEU A 234 7.33 -3.03 -0.56
C LEU A 234 7.90 -3.30 -1.96
N GLY A 235 8.72 -4.34 -2.09
CA GLY A 235 9.21 -4.86 -3.37
C GLY A 235 10.55 -4.31 -3.81
N HIS A 236 11.34 -3.83 -2.89
CA HIS A 236 12.75 -3.57 -3.18
C HIS A 236 13.46 -4.90 -3.48
N GLN A 237 14.23 -4.92 -4.56
CA GLN A 237 14.81 -6.16 -5.09
C GLN A 237 16.29 -6.29 -4.77
N ASN A 238 17.04 -5.17 -4.70
CA ASN A 238 18.45 -5.18 -4.39
C ASN A 238 18.67 -4.73 -2.94
N ILE A 239 18.45 -5.64 -2.01
CA ILE A 239 18.75 -5.46 -0.57
C ILE A 239 20.09 -6.12 -0.32
N ILE A 240 21.08 -5.33 0.10
CA ILE A 240 22.46 -5.75 0.21
C ILE A 240 22.92 -5.61 1.65
N SER A 241 23.34 -6.71 2.25
CA SER A 241 23.92 -6.71 3.59
C SER A 241 25.43 -6.41 3.55
N GLY A 242 25.95 -5.74 4.57
CA GLY A 242 27.35 -5.36 4.63
C GLY A 242 27.67 -4.51 5.85
N GLN A 243 28.70 -3.69 5.76
CA GLN A 243 29.15 -2.83 6.84
C GLN A 243 29.38 -1.40 6.38
N LEU A 244 28.80 -0.44 7.08
CA LEU A 244 29.06 0.97 6.86
C LEU A 244 30.48 1.33 7.35
N LYS A 245 31.23 2.01 6.49
CA LYS A 245 32.52 2.61 6.85
C LYS A 245 32.48 4.12 6.55
N SER A 246 32.72 4.92 7.59
CA SER A 246 32.80 6.37 7.46
C SER A 246 34.23 6.82 7.70
N ASN A 247 34.78 7.51 6.71
CA ASN A 247 36.06 8.24 6.83
C ASN A 247 35.75 9.74 6.67
N SER A 248 36.70 10.59 7.08
CA SER A 248 36.53 12.05 7.10
C SER A 248 36.03 12.69 5.78
N ASN A 249 36.18 12.01 4.63
CA ASN A 249 35.80 12.54 3.32
C ASN A 249 34.75 11.72 2.56
N ASN A 250 34.54 10.44 2.88
CA ASN A 250 33.62 9.56 2.14
C ASN A 250 32.93 8.56 3.06
N ILE A 251 31.65 8.36 2.81
CA ILE A 251 30.86 7.28 3.40
C ILE A 251 30.87 6.14 2.40
N SER A 252 31.16 4.94 2.84
CA SER A 252 31.16 3.73 1.98
C SER A 252 30.55 2.55 2.70
N PHE A 253 30.07 1.59 1.92
CA PHE A 253 29.46 0.36 2.39
C PHE A 253 30.23 -0.83 1.82
N ASP A 254 30.83 -1.63 2.68
CA ASP A 254 31.54 -2.83 2.28
C ASP A 254 30.59 -4.01 2.26
N CYS A 255 30.41 -4.63 1.10
CA CYS A 255 29.51 -5.76 0.88
C CYS A 255 30.21 -6.86 0.08
N GLU A 256 29.51 -7.97 -0.14
CA GLU A 256 30.06 -9.17 -0.76
C GLU A 256 30.64 -8.94 -2.16
N PHE A 257 30.05 -8.04 -2.95
CA PHE A 257 30.56 -7.75 -4.31
C PHE A 257 31.59 -6.62 -4.35
N GLY A 258 31.88 -5.99 -3.22
CA GLY A 258 32.91 -4.97 -3.13
C GLY A 258 32.51 -3.75 -2.29
N LYS A 259 33.21 -2.66 -2.48
CA LYS A 259 33.00 -1.40 -1.76
C LYS A 259 32.08 -0.49 -2.58
N VAL A 260 30.94 -0.09 -2.00
CA VAL A 260 29.99 0.87 -2.58
C VAL A 260 30.19 2.23 -1.94
N ILE A 261 30.45 3.26 -2.75
CA ILE A 261 30.56 4.66 -2.29
C ILE A 261 29.15 5.22 -2.19
N LEU A 262 28.81 5.73 -1.01
CA LEU A 262 27.51 6.30 -0.69
C LEU A 262 27.51 7.82 -0.86
N SER A 263 26.33 8.39 -1.06
CA SER A 263 26.16 9.86 -1.13
C SER A 263 26.27 10.50 0.24
N ASN A 264 27.07 11.52 0.39
CA ASN A 264 27.17 12.31 1.63
C ASN A 264 25.91 13.17 1.90
N LYS A 265 24.96 13.21 0.96
CA LYS A 265 23.70 13.96 1.07
C LYS A 265 22.60 13.19 1.83
N ILE A 266 22.79 11.90 2.05
CA ILE A 266 21.79 11.00 2.62
C ILE A 266 22.29 10.55 3.99
N THR A 267 21.44 10.65 5.00
CA THR A 267 21.72 10.07 6.33
C THR A 267 21.34 8.59 6.27
N TYR A 268 22.29 7.72 6.58
CA TYR A 268 22.07 6.28 6.64
C TYR A 268 21.93 5.87 8.11
N ASP A 269 20.72 5.45 8.49
CA ASP A 269 20.49 4.72 9.73
C ASP A 269 20.49 3.23 9.39
N LEU A 270 21.58 2.53 9.73
CA LEU A 270 21.78 1.14 9.33
C LEU A 270 21.49 0.19 10.50
N ALA A 271 20.27 0.20 11.00
CA ALA A 271 19.86 -0.71 12.08
C ALA A 271 20.08 -2.20 11.71
N ASP A 272 19.86 -2.55 10.45
CA ASP A 272 19.98 -3.92 9.94
C ASP A 272 21.28 -4.16 9.15
N ASN A 273 22.24 -3.24 9.18
CA ASN A 273 23.47 -3.33 8.38
C ASN A 273 23.23 -3.68 6.91
N SER A 274 22.23 -3.06 6.31
CA SER A 274 21.83 -3.31 4.93
C SER A 274 21.51 -2.01 4.20
N ILE A 275 21.71 -2.02 2.89
CA ILE A 275 21.33 -0.94 1.99
C ILE A 275 20.40 -1.45 0.90
N ILE A 276 19.57 -0.56 0.36
CA ILE A 276 18.77 -0.79 -0.83
C ILE A 276 19.42 -0.05 -1.99
N ILE A 277 19.59 -0.73 -3.11
CA ILE A 277 19.97 -0.12 -4.39
C ILE A 277 18.75 -0.15 -5.30
N ASP A 278 18.15 1.01 -5.59
CA ASP A 278 17.01 1.08 -6.52
C ASP A 278 17.44 0.53 -7.90
N THR A 279 16.60 -0.29 -8.48
CA THR A 279 16.88 -0.92 -9.78
C THR A 279 17.13 0.10 -10.90
N ARG A 280 16.54 1.29 -10.80
CA ARG A 280 16.71 2.43 -11.73
C ARG A 280 18.04 3.15 -11.56
N GLY A 281 18.68 2.97 -10.41
CA GLY A 281 20.00 3.53 -10.10
C GLY A 281 21.16 2.73 -10.67
N ILE A 282 20.90 1.59 -11.32
CA ILE A 282 21.93 0.75 -11.94
C ILE A 282 21.88 0.92 -13.46
N SER A 283 22.92 1.54 -14.02
CA SER A 283 23.10 1.69 -15.47
C SER A 283 24.05 0.63 -15.98
N LEU A 284 23.75 0.03 -17.13
CA LEU A 284 24.55 -1.04 -17.75
C LEU A 284 25.24 -0.51 -19.00
N PHE A 285 26.52 -0.84 -19.16
CA PHE A 285 27.39 -0.41 -20.23
C PHE A 285 28.13 -1.61 -20.87
N THR A 286 28.34 -1.52 -22.16
CA THR A 286 29.32 -2.37 -22.86
C THR A 286 30.75 -1.97 -22.44
N LYS A 287 31.76 -2.80 -22.72
CA LYS A 287 33.15 -2.48 -22.40
C LYS A 287 33.61 -1.15 -23.03
N ASN A 288 33.30 -0.92 -24.30
CA ASN A 288 33.72 0.30 -24.98
C ASN A 288 33.07 1.58 -24.40
N GLU A 289 31.84 1.47 -23.91
CA GLU A 289 31.15 2.57 -23.24
C GLU A 289 31.72 2.82 -21.86
N ALA A 290 32.04 1.75 -21.12
CA ALA A 290 32.62 1.83 -19.78
C ALA A 290 34.01 2.48 -19.76
N ASP A 291 34.82 2.26 -20.80
CA ASP A 291 36.14 2.86 -20.94
C ASP A 291 36.08 4.40 -21.10
N ASN A 292 34.92 4.97 -21.45
CA ASN A 292 34.69 6.42 -21.60
C ASN A 292 34.02 7.06 -20.38
N ILE A 293 33.78 6.32 -19.29
CA ILE A 293 33.15 6.85 -18.07
C ILE A 293 34.18 7.65 -17.26
N GLU A 294 33.90 8.92 -16.98
CA GLU A 294 34.81 9.83 -16.28
C GLU A 294 35.10 9.38 -14.82
N SER A 295 34.14 8.82 -14.13
CA SER A 295 34.33 8.31 -12.75
C SER A 295 34.13 6.81 -12.68
N THR A 296 35.09 6.10 -12.16
CA THR A 296 35.05 4.65 -11.92
C THR A 296 34.42 4.28 -10.56
N ASP A 297 34.01 5.24 -9.77
CA ASP A 297 33.31 4.97 -8.50
C ASP A 297 32.04 4.16 -8.74
N ASN A 298 31.80 3.12 -7.95
CA ASN A 298 30.65 2.21 -8.07
C ASN A 298 30.48 1.59 -9.48
N LEU A 299 31.57 1.38 -10.20
CA LEU A 299 31.60 0.69 -11.50
C LEU A 299 32.12 -0.74 -11.29
N TYR A 300 31.32 -1.74 -11.64
CA TYR A 300 31.61 -3.13 -11.41
C TYR A 300 31.49 -3.94 -12.71
N GLU A 301 32.43 -4.83 -12.98
CA GLU A 301 32.27 -5.84 -14.04
C GLU A 301 31.15 -6.81 -13.64
N CYS A 302 30.26 -7.12 -14.60
CA CYS A 302 29.14 -8.01 -14.36
C CYS A 302 28.86 -8.90 -15.57
N THR A 303 28.07 -9.94 -15.34
CA THR A 303 27.56 -10.81 -16.41
C THR A 303 26.04 -10.72 -16.43
N ILE A 304 25.44 -10.54 -17.60
CA ILE A 304 23.99 -10.57 -17.78
C ILE A 304 23.52 -12.02 -17.68
N ILE A 305 22.74 -12.34 -16.64
CA ILE A 305 22.22 -13.71 -16.41
C ILE A 305 20.72 -13.85 -16.70
N GLY A 306 20.02 -12.72 -16.92
CA GLY A 306 18.62 -12.72 -17.28
C GLY A 306 18.18 -11.38 -17.87
N LYS A 307 17.18 -11.43 -18.75
CA LYS A 307 16.58 -10.27 -19.40
C LYS A 307 15.08 -10.51 -19.52
N SER A 308 14.27 -9.59 -19.04
CA SER A 308 12.80 -9.65 -19.16
C SER A 308 12.24 -8.26 -19.45
N PHE A 309 11.10 -8.20 -20.14
CA PHE A 309 10.38 -6.96 -20.38
C PHE A 309 9.11 -6.94 -19.56
N LYS A 310 8.97 -5.94 -18.68
CA LYS A 310 7.83 -5.78 -17.78
C LYS A 310 7.35 -4.33 -17.78
N GLU A 311 6.07 -4.11 -17.91
CA GLU A 311 5.41 -2.80 -17.72
C GLU A 311 6.02 -1.61 -18.49
N ARG A 312 6.75 -1.79 -19.55
CA ARG A 312 7.49 -0.80 -20.37
C ARG A 312 8.96 -0.61 -19.99
N ALA A 313 9.52 -1.43 -19.12
CA ALA A 313 10.94 -1.44 -18.81
C ALA A 313 11.56 -2.81 -19.08
N TYR A 314 12.84 -2.84 -19.43
CA TYR A 314 13.64 -4.06 -19.42
C TYR A 314 14.24 -4.23 -18.03
N GLU A 315 14.03 -5.39 -17.42
CA GLU A 315 14.72 -5.81 -16.21
C GLU A 315 15.85 -6.76 -16.58
N PHE A 316 17.06 -6.43 -16.16
CA PHE A 316 18.24 -7.26 -16.29
C PHE A 316 18.59 -7.86 -14.93
N LYS A 317 18.75 -9.18 -14.88
CA LYS A 317 19.45 -9.84 -13.78
C LYS A 317 20.93 -9.85 -14.12
N ILE A 318 21.75 -9.24 -13.29
CA ILE A 318 23.20 -9.17 -13.47
C ILE A 318 23.89 -9.86 -12.31
N GLN A 319 24.95 -10.57 -12.59
CA GLN A 319 25.83 -11.18 -11.58
C GLN A 319 27.08 -10.32 -11.44
N VAL A 320 27.29 -9.76 -10.26
CA VAL A 320 28.49 -9.02 -9.86
C VAL A 320 29.18 -9.85 -8.78
N ASN A 321 30.31 -10.46 -9.09
CA ASN A 321 30.95 -11.49 -8.26
C ASN A 321 29.93 -12.60 -7.89
N SER A 322 29.66 -12.82 -6.58
CA SER A 322 28.70 -13.80 -6.07
C SER A 322 27.27 -13.25 -5.96
N GLN A 323 27.09 -11.92 -6.03
CA GLN A 323 25.80 -11.27 -5.80
C GLN A 323 25.02 -11.10 -7.09
N ILE A 324 23.70 -11.30 -7.01
CA ILE A 324 22.77 -11.00 -8.10
C ILE A 324 22.10 -9.66 -7.81
N LEU A 325 22.17 -8.75 -8.78
CA LEU A 325 21.46 -7.47 -8.76
C LEU A 325 20.45 -7.39 -9.91
N ILE A 326 19.47 -6.54 -9.76
CA ILE A 326 18.46 -6.25 -10.78
C ILE A 326 18.61 -4.80 -11.21
N ALA A 327 18.84 -4.58 -12.49
CA ALA A 327 18.89 -3.27 -13.13
C ALA A 327 17.65 -3.07 -13.99
N SER A 328 17.04 -1.89 -13.92
CA SER A 328 15.89 -1.53 -14.75
C SER A 328 16.28 -0.49 -15.79
N PHE A 329 16.03 -0.81 -17.07
CA PHE A 329 16.22 0.08 -18.20
C PHE A 329 14.87 0.47 -18.79
N GLN A 330 14.56 1.76 -18.78
CA GLN A 330 13.35 2.28 -19.40
C GLN A 330 13.69 2.85 -20.79
N PRO A 331 13.13 2.29 -21.88
CA PRO A 331 13.34 2.82 -23.23
C PRO A 331 12.80 4.25 -23.37
N ASN A 332 13.54 5.12 -24.06
CA ASN A 332 13.13 6.51 -24.33
C ASN A 332 12.02 6.59 -25.39
N TYR A 333 11.93 5.59 -26.30
CA TYR A 333 10.92 5.49 -27.34
C TYR A 333 10.55 4.04 -27.66
N TRP A 334 9.39 3.87 -28.32
CA TRP A 334 8.94 2.54 -28.76
C TRP A 334 9.90 1.93 -29.78
N GLY A 335 10.36 0.70 -29.47
CA GLY A 335 11.30 -0.04 -30.34
C GLY A 335 12.76 0.10 -29.92
N GLU A 336 13.10 0.95 -28.95
CA GLU A 336 14.42 0.94 -28.35
C GLU A 336 14.63 -0.38 -27.59
N THR A 337 15.63 -1.13 -28.00
CA THR A 337 16.03 -2.38 -27.32
C THR A 337 17.44 -2.22 -26.78
N PRO A 338 17.69 -2.65 -25.52
CA PRO A 338 19.04 -2.61 -24.99
C PRO A 338 19.96 -3.56 -25.77
N VAL A 339 21.17 -3.10 -26.07
CA VAL A 339 22.18 -3.82 -26.87
C VAL A 339 22.72 -5.07 -26.15
N LEU A 340 22.51 -5.16 -24.83
CA LEU A 340 23.05 -6.23 -23.99
C LEU A 340 22.15 -7.47 -24.00
N ASP A 341 22.78 -8.66 -24.15
CA ASP A 341 22.10 -9.94 -24.16
C ASP A 341 22.60 -10.88 -23.05
N ILE A 342 21.83 -11.94 -22.80
CA ILE A 342 22.15 -12.94 -21.77
C ILE A 342 23.49 -13.63 -22.11
N GLY A 343 24.34 -13.80 -21.10
CA GLY A 343 25.69 -14.36 -21.21
C GLY A 343 26.78 -13.35 -21.52
N GLN A 344 26.43 -12.09 -21.85
CA GLN A 344 27.41 -11.05 -22.15
C GLN A 344 28.04 -10.50 -20.86
N LYS A 345 29.33 -10.16 -20.95
CA LYS A 345 30.03 -9.33 -19.97
C LYS A 345 29.68 -7.87 -20.21
N ALA A 346 29.39 -7.18 -19.12
CA ALA A 346 29.01 -5.78 -19.10
C ALA A 346 29.60 -5.09 -17.85
N TYR A 347 29.38 -3.80 -17.75
CA TYR A 347 29.74 -3.00 -16.58
C TYR A 347 28.49 -2.38 -15.98
N ALA A 348 28.30 -2.55 -14.66
CA ALA A 348 27.21 -1.96 -13.91
C ALA A 348 27.72 -0.74 -13.14
N LYS A 349 27.17 0.43 -13.41
CA LYS A 349 27.41 1.67 -12.68
C LYS A 349 26.26 1.91 -11.72
N ILE A 350 26.55 1.97 -10.43
CA ILE A 350 25.56 2.23 -9.39
C ILE A 350 25.61 3.72 -9.02
N ASN A 351 24.51 4.42 -9.19
CA ASN A 351 24.37 5.82 -8.81
C ASN A 351 24.11 5.92 -7.31
N SER A 352 24.99 6.60 -6.57
CA SER A 352 24.91 6.76 -5.12
C SER A 352 23.66 7.53 -4.62
N GLU A 353 23.00 8.31 -5.49
CA GLU A 353 21.74 9.00 -5.15
C GLU A 353 20.52 8.05 -5.11
N PHE A 354 20.67 6.83 -5.63
CA PHE A 354 19.65 5.77 -5.64
C PHE A 354 19.94 4.66 -4.62
N ILE A 355 20.74 4.96 -3.61
CA ILE A 355 21.06 4.04 -2.53
C ILE A 355 20.44 4.57 -1.24
N TYR A 356 19.68 3.72 -0.56
CA TYR A 356 19.00 4.02 0.69
C TYR A 356 19.48 3.07 1.78
N GLY A 357 19.56 3.55 3.03
CA GLY A 357 19.86 2.74 4.20
C GLY A 357 18.67 2.68 5.16
N PHE A 358 18.59 1.67 6.01
CA PHE A 358 17.60 1.50 7.07
C PHE A 358 18.18 0.75 8.28
#